data_41b1be3beb5cf2b1486f6095006b8b19
#
_entry.id   41b1be3beb5cf2b1486f6095006b8b19
#
_cell.length_a   1.000
_cell.length_b   1.000
_cell.length_c   1.000
_cell.angle_alpha   90.00
_cell.angle_beta   90.00
_cell.angle_gamma   90.00
#
_symmetry.space_group_name_H-M   'P 1'
#
loop_
_entity.id
_entity.type
_entity.pdbx_description
1 polymer ?
#
loop_
_entity_poly.entity_id
_entity_poly.type
_entity_poly.pdbx_seq_one_letter_code
_entity_poly.pdbx_strand_id
1 'polypeptide(L)'
;MQVYADNAATTKISDVALKAMMPCFETLFGNPSSLHSVGQEAKEALEAAREKVAKCLGCEPREIYFTSGGSEADNQAIISAARLGARKNKKHIISTAFEHHAVLHTLDKLAKEGFEVTLLDVSNGHNITAQQVKDAIRPDTCLVTTMYANNEIGSVLPIAEIGAVCKEAGVPFHTDAVQAVGHLHINVKEQNIDLLSLSGHKFHGPKGVGALYCRRGFPLVNVIDGGAQERGKRAGTENLPAIVGMAAALEDACANMDENTAKVTKLRDMLIEALSEIPHSALNGDPVNRLPNNVSFCFEGIEGESLLLLLDMKGVCASSGSACTSGSLDPSHVLLAIGRVHDVAHGSLRLSLSEYNTEEEMYHIITAVAEVVAYLRGISPVWRDLQTGKREYIL
;
A
#
# COMPACT_ATOMS: atom_id res chain seq x y z
N MET A 1 -2.00 28.61 -4.69
CA MET A 1 -2.86 27.44 -4.37
C MET A 1 -1.98 26.42 -3.67
N GLN A 2 -2.48 25.68 -2.68
CA GLN A 2 -1.76 24.54 -2.10
C GLN A 2 -2.54 23.28 -2.42
N VAL A 3 -1.87 22.30 -3.03
CA VAL A 3 -2.46 21.04 -3.47
C VAL A 3 -1.75 19.88 -2.79
N TYR A 4 -2.52 19.05 -2.08
CA TYR A 4 -1.99 17.82 -1.49
C TYR A 4 -2.17 16.64 -2.45
N ALA A 5 -1.08 16.18 -3.02
CA ALA A 5 -1.01 15.08 -3.98
C ALA A 5 -0.07 13.95 -3.50
N ASP A 6 -0.05 13.69 -2.17
CA ASP A 6 0.76 12.64 -1.54
C ASP A 6 -0.08 11.69 -0.66
N ASN A 7 -1.30 11.37 -1.13
CA ASN A 7 -2.24 10.51 -0.39
C ASN A 7 -1.76 9.05 -0.25
N ALA A 8 -0.88 8.58 -1.11
CA ALA A 8 -0.25 7.26 -0.97
C ALA A 8 0.74 7.19 0.22
N ALA A 9 1.30 8.32 0.68
CA ALA A 9 2.10 8.37 1.89
C ALA A 9 1.21 8.36 3.14
N THR A 10 0.23 9.25 3.20
CA THR A 10 -0.82 9.29 4.25
C THR A 10 -1.96 10.20 3.80
N THR A 11 -3.16 9.97 4.30
CA THR A 11 -4.31 10.82 4.02
C THR A 11 -4.67 11.71 5.22
N LYS A 12 -5.39 12.80 4.96
CA LYS A 12 -6.09 13.57 5.99
C LYS A 12 -7.22 12.71 6.56
N ILE A 13 -7.39 12.72 7.88
CA ILE A 13 -8.54 12.04 8.50
C ILE A 13 -9.85 12.67 8.02
N SER A 14 -10.84 11.84 7.68
CA SER A 14 -12.16 12.30 7.26
C SER A 14 -13.00 12.80 8.44
N ASP A 15 -13.96 13.67 8.15
CA ASP A 15 -14.93 14.15 9.14
C ASP A 15 -15.77 13.01 9.70
N VAL A 16 -16.07 12.00 8.88
CA VAL A 16 -16.80 10.78 9.29
C VAL A 16 -16.00 10.00 10.34
N ALA A 17 -14.71 9.77 10.07
CA ALA A 17 -13.82 9.09 11.02
C ALA A 17 -13.66 9.90 12.31
N LEU A 18 -13.40 11.21 12.19
CA LEU A 18 -13.22 12.08 13.36
C LEU A 18 -14.45 12.11 14.25
N LYS A 19 -15.65 12.28 13.66
CA LYS A 19 -16.91 12.26 14.41
C LYS A 19 -17.16 10.92 15.11
N ALA A 20 -16.81 9.81 14.47
CA ALA A 20 -16.95 8.48 15.07
C ALA A 20 -15.99 8.25 16.24
N MET A 21 -14.81 8.87 16.22
CA MET A 21 -13.80 8.76 17.28
C MET A 21 -14.17 9.53 18.55
N MET A 22 -14.81 10.71 18.43
CA MET A 22 -15.03 11.63 19.54
C MET A 22 -15.71 11.00 20.76
N PRO A 23 -16.81 10.20 20.62
CA PRO A 23 -17.43 9.55 21.77
C PRO A 23 -16.48 8.64 22.54
N CYS A 24 -15.48 8.05 21.90
CA CYS A 24 -14.52 7.16 22.56
C CYS A 24 -13.53 7.91 23.49
N PHE A 25 -13.45 9.21 23.40
CA PHE A 25 -12.65 10.05 24.32
C PHE A 25 -13.48 10.61 25.48
N GLU A 26 -14.80 10.68 25.33
CA GLU A 26 -15.69 11.34 26.28
C GLU A 26 -16.54 10.36 27.10
N THR A 27 -17.23 9.46 26.44
CA THR A 27 -18.23 8.56 27.06
C THR A 27 -17.90 7.08 26.93
N LEU A 28 -17.28 6.64 25.83
CA LEU A 28 -16.92 5.23 25.57
C LEU A 28 -15.45 4.95 25.93
N PHE A 29 -14.96 5.47 27.05
CA PHE A 29 -13.56 5.41 27.46
C PHE A 29 -13.18 4.11 28.20
N GLY A 30 -14.12 3.20 28.39
CA GLY A 30 -13.92 1.95 29.13
C GLY A 30 -12.90 1.01 28.47
N ASN A 31 -12.28 0.17 29.30
CA ASN A 31 -11.46 -0.93 28.79
C ASN A 31 -12.39 -2.07 28.32
N PRO A 32 -12.34 -2.49 27.03
CA PRO A 32 -13.22 -3.53 26.49
C PRO A 32 -13.11 -4.90 27.21
N SER A 33 -12.03 -5.11 27.98
CA SER A 33 -11.83 -6.33 28.78
C SER A 33 -12.50 -6.30 30.16
N SER A 34 -13.04 -5.13 30.58
CA SER A 34 -13.67 -4.98 31.91
C SER A 34 -15.09 -5.51 31.93
N LEU A 35 -15.48 -6.11 33.08
CA LEU A 35 -16.80 -6.73 33.23
C LEU A 35 -17.93 -5.76 33.60
N HIS A 36 -17.60 -4.56 34.06
CA HIS A 36 -18.57 -3.52 34.41
C HIS A 36 -19.17 -2.85 33.18
N SER A 37 -20.29 -2.16 33.29
CA SER A 37 -21.07 -1.55 32.18
C SER A 37 -20.23 -0.68 31.25
N VAL A 38 -19.39 0.18 31.82
CA VAL A 38 -18.53 1.09 31.01
C VAL A 38 -17.55 0.30 30.12
N GLY A 39 -17.05 -0.83 30.59
CA GLY A 39 -16.21 -1.74 29.77
C GLY A 39 -17.02 -2.49 28.72
N GLN A 40 -18.25 -2.89 29.03
CA GLN A 40 -19.11 -3.59 28.06
C GLN A 40 -19.56 -2.66 26.93
N GLU A 41 -19.89 -1.39 27.21
CA GLU A 41 -20.18 -0.39 26.19
C GLU A 41 -18.99 -0.19 25.23
N ALA A 42 -17.76 -0.11 25.77
CA ALA A 42 -16.55 -0.04 24.96
C ALA A 42 -16.33 -1.31 24.11
N LYS A 43 -16.65 -2.48 24.66
CA LYS A 43 -16.58 -3.77 23.94
C LYS A 43 -17.60 -3.84 22.80
N GLU A 44 -18.82 -3.38 23.03
CA GLU A 44 -19.85 -3.31 21.99
C GLU A 44 -19.40 -2.41 20.82
N ALA A 45 -18.81 -1.25 21.13
CA ALA A 45 -18.25 -0.36 20.09
C ALA A 45 -17.09 -1.01 19.33
N LEU A 46 -16.20 -1.75 20.02
CA LEU A 46 -15.10 -2.51 19.40
C LEU A 46 -15.62 -3.58 18.44
N GLU A 47 -16.61 -4.38 18.87
CA GLU A 47 -17.16 -5.44 18.03
C GLU A 47 -17.98 -4.87 16.85
N ALA A 48 -18.74 -3.79 17.05
CA ALA A 48 -19.41 -3.10 15.95
C ALA A 48 -18.43 -2.57 14.89
N ALA A 49 -17.28 -2.03 15.32
CA ALA A 49 -16.21 -1.63 14.40
C ALA A 49 -15.64 -2.84 13.63
N ARG A 50 -15.46 -3.97 14.32
CA ARG A 50 -14.98 -5.22 13.68
C ARG A 50 -15.96 -5.74 12.64
N GLU A 51 -17.27 -5.68 12.92
CA GLU A 51 -18.32 -6.07 11.97
C GLU A 51 -18.28 -5.22 10.69
N LYS A 52 -18.09 -3.91 10.82
CA LYS A 52 -17.96 -2.99 9.68
C LYS A 52 -16.77 -3.36 8.79
N VAL A 53 -15.58 -3.55 9.38
CA VAL A 53 -14.39 -3.96 8.64
C VAL A 53 -14.61 -5.30 7.93
N ALA A 54 -15.18 -6.27 8.63
CA ALA A 54 -15.47 -7.59 8.07
C ALA A 54 -16.45 -7.53 6.90
N LYS A 55 -17.49 -6.72 7.00
CA LYS A 55 -18.47 -6.50 5.93
C LYS A 55 -17.81 -5.92 4.68
N CYS A 56 -16.93 -4.94 4.84
CA CYS A 56 -16.21 -4.31 3.71
C CYS A 56 -15.28 -5.28 2.98
N LEU A 57 -14.76 -6.30 3.67
CA LEU A 57 -13.86 -7.32 3.10
C LEU A 57 -14.58 -8.61 2.67
N GLY A 58 -15.89 -8.75 2.92
CA GLY A 58 -16.65 -9.96 2.61
C GLY A 58 -16.31 -11.16 3.51
N CYS A 59 -15.97 -10.92 4.78
CA CYS A 59 -15.57 -11.95 5.74
C CYS A 59 -16.40 -11.94 7.03
N GLU A 60 -16.08 -12.84 7.97
CA GLU A 60 -16.72 -12.86 9.28
C GLU A 60 -15.95 -11.98 10.29
N PRO A 61 -16.62 -11.34 11.27
CA PRO A 61 -15.95 -10.48 12.27
C PRO A 61 -14.80 -11.18 13.01
N ARG A 62 -14.94 -12.46 13.31
CA ARG A 62 -13.90 -13.25 13.98
C ARG A 62 -12.62 -13.49 13.13
N GLU A 63 -12.64 -13.16 11.86
CA GLU A 63 -11.49 -13.25 10.96
C GLU A 63 -10.67 -11.94 10.92
N ILE A 64 -11.13 -10.88 11.60
CA ILE A 64 -10.44 -9.59 11.71
C ILE A 64 -9.69 -9.51 13.05
N TYR A 65 -8.43 -9.04 12.97
CA TYR A 65 -7.55 -8.76 14.11
C TYR A 65 -7.02 -7.35 13.98
N PHE A 66 -7.23 -6.49 14.96
CA PHE A 66 -6.73 -5.13 14.94
C PHE A 66 -5.25 -5.08 15.28
N THR A 67 -4.52 -4.23 14.54
CA THR A 67 -3.08 -4.02 14.65
C THR A 67 -2.78 -2.52 14.75
N SER A 68 -1.51 -2.16 14.94
CA SER A 68 -1.08 -0.76 14.92
C SER A 68 -0.93 -0.18 13.51
N GLY A 69 -1.06 -1.01 12.47
CA GLY A 69 -0.92 -0.60 11.06
C GLY A 69 -0.57 -1.76 10.14
N GLY A 70 -0.38 -1.46 8.85
CA GLY A 70 -0.05 -2.46 7.83
C GLY A 70 1.23 -3.22 8.13
N SER A 71 2.29 -2.55 8.58
CA SER A 71 3.57 -3.21 8.87
C SER A 71 3.49 -4.28 9.96
N GLU A 72 2.69 -4.05 11.01
CA GLU A 72 2.44 -5.09 12.03
C GLU A 72 1.63 -6.24 11.45
N ALA A 73 0.60 -5.94 10.64
CA ALA A 73 -0.23 -6.93 10.00
C ALA A 73 0.58 -7.81 9.02
N ASP A 74 1.43 -7.22 8.16
CA ASP A 74 2.33 -7.95 7.25
C ASP A 74 3.27 -8.87 8.01
N ASN A 75 3.94 -8.34 9.03
CA ASN A 75 4.87 -9.11 9.85
C ASN A 75 4.16 -10.30 10.49
N GLN A 76 2.99 -10.09 11.10
CA GLN A 76 2.24 -11.16 11.75
C GLN A 76 1.77 -12.22 10.75
N ALA A 77 1.28 -11.82 9.58
CA ALA A 77 0.85 -12.73 8.52
C ALA A 77 2.00 -13.61 8.04
N ILE A 78 3.11 -12.99 7.63
CA ILE A 78 4.27 -13.66 7.05
C ILE A 78 4.94 -14.58 8.07
N ILE A 79 5.18 -14.09 9.29
CA ILE A 79 5.79 -14.88 10.37
C ILE A 79 4.90 -16.08 10.73
N SER A 80 3.57 -15.89 10.79
CA SER A 80 2.64 -16.99 11.09
C SER A 80 2.70 -18.09 10.05
N ALA A 81 2.65 -17.72 8.77
CA ALA A 81 2.75 -18.69 7.68
C ALA A 81 4.10 -19.42 7.66
N ALA A 82 5.21 -18.69 7.85
CA ALA A 82 6.55 -19.24 7.92
C ALA A 82 6.70 -20.27 9.07
N ARG A 83 6.23 -19.90 10.29
CA ARG A 83 6.29 -20.80 11.45
C ARG A 83 5.42 -22.05 11.27
N LEU A 84 4.25 -21.90 10.64
CA LEU A 84 3.38 -23.03 10.29
C LEU A 84 4.06 -23.96 9.26
N GLY A 85 4.68 -23.37 8.24
CA GLY A 85 5.42 -24.09 7.22
C GLY A 85 6.61 -24.87 7.79
N ALA A 86 7.41 -24.24 8.65
CA ALA A 86 8.57 -24.85 9.29
C ALA A 86 8.21 -26.11 10.08
N ARG A 87 7.04 -26.14 10.75
CA ARG A 87 6.53 -27.34 11.45
C ARG A 87 6.23 -28.53 10.51
N LYS A 88 6.10 -28.24 9.21
CA LYS A 88 5.85 -29.22 8.14
C LYS A 88 7.06 -29.44 7.24
N ASN A 89 8.24 -28.95 7.64
CA ASN A 89 9.47 -28.94 6.85
C ASN A 89 9.34 -28.18 5.51
N LYS A 90 8.48 -27.16 5.48
CA LYS A 90 8.32 -26.27 4.34
C LYS A 90 8.92 -24.91 4.68
N LYS A 91 9.90 -24.47 3.89
CA LYS A 91 10.67 -23.26 4.16
C LYS A 91 10.89 -22.39 2.92
N HIS A 92 10.12 -22.56 1.86
CA HIS A 92 10.16 -21.72 0.69
C HIS A 92 9.02 -20.70 0.70
N ILE A 93 9.34 -19.43 0.39
CA ILE A 93 8.40 -18.32 0.32
C ILE A 93 8.55 -17.65 -1.04
N ILE A 94 7.43 -17.35 -1.69
CA ILE A 94 7.39 -16.62 -2.95
C ILE A 94 6.86 -15.20 -2.66
N SER A 95 7.53 -14.18 -3.23
CA SER A 95 7.13 -12.78 -3.15
C SER A 95 7.52 -12.05 -4.43
N THR A 96 7.39 -10.73 -4.47
CA THR A 96 7.80 -9.90 -5.59
C THR A 96 8.96 -8.97 -5.23
N ALA A 97 9.72 -8.52 -6.25
CA ALA A 97 10.88 -7.66 -6.04
C ALA A 97 10.50 -6.20 -5.66
N PHE A 98 9.23 -5.83 -5.76
CA PHE A 98 8.78 -4.45 -5.53
C PHE A 98 7.81 -4.28 -4.34
N GLU A 99 7.84 -5.22 -3.39
CA GLU A 99 7.04 -5.16 -2.16
C GLU A 99 7.42 -3.97 -1.26
N HIS A 100 6.51 -3.62 -0.37
CA HIS A 100 6.81 -2.69 0.70
C HIS A 100 7.91 -3.25 1.64
N HIS A 101 8.73 -2.38 2.22
CA HIS A 101 9.81 -2.78 3.14
C HIS A 101 9.33 -3.61 4.35
N ALA A 102 8.08 -3.45 4.79
CA ALA A 102 7.51 -4.29 5.84
C ALA A 102 7.47 -5.78 5.45
N VAL A 103 7.27 -6.06 4.16
CA VAL A 103 7.33 -7.43 3.60
C VAL A 103 8.78 -7.82 3.37
N LEU A 104 9.56 -7.05 2.59
CA LEU A 104 10.94 -7.40 2.21
C LEU A 104 11.85 -7.63 3.42
N HIS A 105 11.86 -6.71 4.39
CA HIS A 105 12.71 -6.87 5.57
C HIS A 105 12.27 -8.03 6.47
N THR A 106 10.97 -8.37 6.48
CA THR A 106 10.50 -9.58 7.17
C THR A 106 10.99 -10.85 6.46
N LEU A 107 10.99 -10.85 5.11
CA LEU A 107 11.54 -11.95 4.32
C LEU A 107 13.05 -12.07 4.51
N ASP A 108 13.80 -10.96 4.54
CA ASP A 108 15.23 -10.94 4.84
C ASP A 108 15.56 -11.55 6.20
N LYS A 109 14.73 -11.24 7.21
CA LYS A 109 14.87 -11.83 8.55
C LYS A 109 14.64 -13.33 8.49
N LEU A 110 13.61 -13.80 7.81
CA LEU A 110 13.31 -15.21 7.66
C LEU A 110 14.38 -15.95 6.85
N ALA A 111 14.97 -15.32 5.84
CA ALA A 111 16.08 -15.87 5.08
C ALA A 111 17.30 -16.15 5.99
N LYS A 112 17.62 -15.24 6.92
CA LYS A 112 18.65 -15.46 7.95
C LYS A 112 18.31 -16.61 8.92
N GLU A 113 17.02 -16.96 9.06
CA GLU A 113 16.55 -18.11 9.84
C GLU A 113 16.47 -19.41 9.04
N GLY A 114 16.95 -19.39 7.79
CA GLY A 114 17.05 -20.56 6.91
C GLY A 114 15.81 -20.84 6.07
N PHE A 115 15.00 -19.81 5.80
CA PHE A 115 13.99 -19.87 4.75
C PHE A 115 14.61 -19.48 3.40
N GLU A 116 14.12 -20.05 2.33
CA GLU A 116 14.45 -19.66 0.96
C GLU A 116 13.37 -18.74 0.41
N VAL A 117 13.77 -17.61 -0.18
CA VAL A 117 12.84 -16.62 -0.72
C VAL A 117 13.06 -16.48 -2.22
N THR A 118 12.03 -16.71 -3.01
CA THR A 118 12.00 -16.40 -4.44
C THR A 118 11.27 -15.08 -4.64
N LEU A 119 11.98 -14.09 -5.19
CA LEU A 119 11.40 -12.83 -5.62
C LEU A 119 11.10 -12.90 -7.12
N LEU A 120 9.82 -12.79 -7.48
CA LEU A 120 9.39 -12.79 -8.87
C LEU A 120 9.79 -11.49 -9.56
N ASP A 121 10.24 -11.63 -10.81
CA ASP A 121 10.57 -10.49 -11.67
C ASP A 121 9.30 -9.74 -12.09
N VAL A 122 9.35 -8.43 -11.93
CA VAL A 122 8.27 -7.48 -12.23
C VAL A 122 8.61 -6.52 -13.37
N SER A 123 9.76 -6.70 -14.03
CA SER A 123 10.24 -5.79 -15.09
C SER A 123 9.40 -5.83 -16.35
N ASN A 124 8.79 -6.98 -16.65
CA ASN A 124 7.94 -7.13 -17.82
C ASN A 124 6.52 -6.63 -17.53
N GLY A 125 6.14 -5.50 -18.13
CA GLY A 125 4.81 -4.89 -17.96
C GLY A 125 4.60 -4.26 -16.58
N HIS A 126 5.66 -4.15 -15.75
CA HIS A 126 5.62 -3.59 -14.40
C HIS A 126 4.59 -4.30 -13.49
N ASN A 127 4.44 -5.61 -13.67
CA ASN A 127 3.46 -6.47 -12.98
C ASN A 127 3.95 -7.93 -12.98
N ILE A 128 3.19 -8.81 -12.31
CA ILE A 128 3.37 -10.27 -12.38
C ILE A 128 2.13 -10.94 -12.94
N THR A 129 2.28 -12.19 -13.34
CA THR A 129 1.18 -13.06 -13.78
C THR A 129 0.97 -14.21 -12.78
N ALA A 130 -0.25 -14.73 -12.70
CA ALA A 130 -0.52 -15.94 -11.93
C ALA A 130 0.30 -17.15 -12.42
N GLN A 131 0.69 -17.18 -13.70
CA GLN A 131 1.55 -18.24 -14.23
C GLN A 131 2.96 -18.19 -13.63
N GLN A 132 3.57 -16.99 -13.46
CA GLN A 132 4.87 -16.87 -12.77
C GLN A 132 4.80 -17.42 -11.34
N VAL A 133 3.71 -17.13 -10.62
CA VAL A 133 3.48 -17.69 -9.28
C VAL A 133 3.38 -19.21 -9.33
N LYS A 134 2.59 -19.76 -10.29
CA LYS A 134 2.41 -21.21 -10.46
C LYS A 134 3.73 -21.91 -10.73
N ASP A 135 4.55 -21.35 -11.60
CA ASP A 135 5.85 -21.93 -11.99
C ASP A 135 6.89 -21.89 -10.85
N ALA A 136 6.73 -20.92 -9.93
CA ALA A 136 7.61 -20.77 -8.77
C ALA A 136 7.20 -21.66 -7.58
N ILE A 137 5.97 -22.19 -7.54
CA ILE A 137 5.49 -23.04 -6.44
C ILE A 137 6.23 -24.38 -6.45
N ARG A 138 6.77 -24.76 -5.30
CA ARG A 138 7.50 -26.00 -5.03
C ARG A 138 6.80 -26.81 -3.94
N PRO A 139 7.13 -28.11 -3.76
CA PRO A 139 6.57 -28.93 -2.69
C PRO A 139 6.81 -28.39 -1.28
N ASP A 140 7.90 -27.66 -1.07
CA ASP A 140 8.30 -27.02 0.18
C ASP A 140 7.87 -25.54 0.29
N THR A 141 7.08 -25.04 -0.63
CA THR A 141 6.51 -23.69 -0.54
C THR A 141 5.50 -23.61 0.62
N CYS A 142 5.69 -22.66 1.52
CA CYS A 142 4.84 -22.45 2.69
C CYS A 142 4.02 -21.15 2.66
N LEU A 143 4.34 -20.23 1.76
CA LEU A 143 3.65 -18.95 1.61
C LEU A 143 3.88 -18.38 0.21
N VAL A 144 2.84 -17.81 -0.36
CA VAL A 144 2.92 -16.77 -1.39
C VAL A 144 2.48 -15.48 -0.75
N THR A 145 3.30 -14.42 -0.85
CA THR A 145 2.99 -13.09 -0.33
C THR A 145 3.27 -12.05 -1.40
N THR A 146 2.24 -11.35 -1.85
CA THR A 146 2.35 -10.28 -2.85
C THR A 146 1.49 -9.12 -2.43
N MET A 147 1.92 -7.90 -2.71
CA MET A 147 1.05 -6.75 -2.52
C MET A 147 -0.15 -6.83 -3.46
N TYR A 148 -1.26 -6.19 -3.06
CA TYR A 148 -2.45 -6.07 -3.90
C TYR A 148 -2.23 -5.02 -4.98
N ALA A 149 -1.66 -3.88 -4.58
CA ALA A 149 -1.33 -2.78 -5.48
C ALA A 149 -0.07 -2.05 -4.98
N ASN A 150 0.78 -1.65 -5.92
CA ASN A 150 2.04 -0.99 -5.56
C ASN A 150 1.83 0.50 -5.23
N ASN A 151 2.35 0.92 -4.09
CA ASN A 151 2.21 2.28 -3.55
C ASN A 151 3.01 3.34 -4.31
N GLU A 152 4.01 2.95 -5.09
CA GLU A 152 4.87 3.89 -5.83
C GLU A 152 4.43 4.06 -7.26
N ILE A 153 4.19 2.96 -7.96
CA ILE A 153 3.90 2.95 -9.40
C ILE A 153 2.43 2.68 -9.75
N GLY A 154 1.62 2.33 -8.76
CA GLY A 154 0.18 2.15 -8.90
C GLY A 154 -0.26 0.83 -9.53
N SER A 155 0.64 -0.05 -10.00
CA SER A 155 0.26 -1.34 -10.59
C SER A 155 -0.60 -2.16 -9.64
N VAL A 156 -1.71 -2.70 -10.15
CA VAL A 156 -2.62 -3.62 -9.44
C VAL A 156 -2.33 -5.04 -9.91
N LEU A 157 -2.08 -5.95 -8.98
CA LEU A 157 -1.73 -7.33 -9.27
C LEU A 157 -3.00 -8.20 -9.50
N PRO A 158 -2.89 -9.30 -10.26
CA PRO A 158 -4.02 -10.20 -10.56
C PRO A 158 -4.32 -11.11 -9.35
N ILE A 159 -4.81 -10.53 -8.26
CA ILE A 159 -4.96 -11.18 -6.94
C ILE A 159 -5.90 -12.40 -6.98
N ALA A 160 -7.01 -12.29 -7.71
CA ALA A 160 -7.97 -13.39 -7.79
C ALA A 160 -7.37 -14.63 -8.49
N GLU A 161 -6.60 -14.41 -9.55
CA GLU A 161 -5.91 -15.45 -10.30
C GLU A 161 -4.76 -16.06 -9.47
N ILE A 162 -3.99 -15.23 -8.76
CA ILE A 162 -2.94 -15.68 -7.84
C ILE A 162 -3.56 -16.52 -6.72
N GLY A 163 -4.65 -16.01 -6.12
CA GLY A 163 -5.37 -16.73 -5.07
C GLY A 163 -5.91 -18.10 -5.53
N ALA A 164 -6.39 -18.18 -6.77
CA ALA A 164 -6.84 -19.44 -7.36
C ALA A 164 -5.68 -20.43 -7.50
N VAL A 165 -4.54 -20.00 -8.01
CA VAL A 165 -3.31 -20.83 -8.13
C VAL A 165 -2.84 -21.32 -6.75
N CYS A 166 -2.78 -20.44 -5.76
CA CYS A 166 -2.37 -20.78 -4.40
C CYS A 166 -3.32 -21.80 -3.76
N LYS A 167 -4.64 -21.62 -3.95
CA LYS A 167 -5.66 -22.54 -3.45
C LYS A 167 -5.55 -23.93 -4.11
N GLU A 168 -5.33 -23.99 -5.42
CA GLU A 168 -5.11 -25.26 -6.16
C GLU A 168 -3.89 -25.99 -5.62
N ALA A 169 -2.79 -25.26 -5.34
CA ALA A 169 -1.55 -25.81 -4.82
C ALA A 169 -1.58 -26.10 -3.30
N GLY A 170 -2.63 -25.67 -2.59
CA GLY A 170 -2.70 -25.80 -1.13
C GLY A 170 -1.66 -24.99 -0.37
N VAL A 171 -1.22 -23.87 -0.95
CA VAL A 171 -0.25 -22.92 -0.38
C VAL A 171 -0.99 -21.70 0.17
N PRO A 172 -0.75 -21.28 1.41
CA PRO A 172 -1.32 -20.06 1.95
C PRO A 172 -0.98 -18.82 1.11
N PHE A 173 -1.97 -17.94 0.91
CA PHE A 173 -1.81 -16.68 0.20
C PHE A 173 -2.05 -15.48 1.11
N HIS A 174 -1.05 -14.63 1.23
CA HIS A 174 -1.10 -13.33 1.90
C HIS A 174 -1.01 -12.21 0.87
N THR A 175 -1.77 -11.14 1.08
CA THR A 175 -1.64 -9.90 0.30
C THR A 175 -1.53 -8.67 1.20
N ASP A 176 -0.50 -7.86 0.98
CA ASP A 176 -0.45 -6.48 1.49
C ASP A 176 -1.43 -5.64 0.65
N ALA A 177 -2.61 -5.38 1.19
CA ALA A 177 -3.66 -4.61 0.54
C ALA A 177 -3.76 -3.16 1.06
N VAL A 178 -2.71 -2.66 1.69
CA VAL A 178 -2.67 -1.32 2.31
C VAL A 178 -3.04 -0.22 1.33
N GLN A 179 -2.66 -0.33 0.06
CA GLN A 179 -3.01 0.65 -0.97
C GLN A 179 -4.31 0.34 -1.72
N ALA A 180 -4.88 -0.85 -1.54
CA ALA A 180 -6.07 -1.29 -2.28
C ALA A 180 -7.36 -1.14 -1.46
N VAL A 181 -7.30 -1.39 -0.15
CA VAL A 181 -8.47 -1.29 0.74
C VAL A 181 -8.99 0.15 0.76
N GLY A 182 -10.29 0.31 0.54
CA GLY A 182 -10.96 1.61 0.41
C GLY A 182 -10.87 2.24 -0.98
N HIS A 183 -10.09 1.66 -1.92
CA HIS A 183 -9.92 2.16 -3.29
C HIS A 183 -10.35 1.16 -4.36
N LEU A 184 -10.34 -0.13 -4.06
CA LEU A 184 -10.71 -1.22 -4.96
C LEU A 184 -11.69 -2.16 -4.27
N HIS A 185 -12.58 -2.78 -5.06
CA HIS A 185 -13.48 -3.82 -4.56
C HIS A 185 -12.70 -5.07 -4.16
N ILE A 186 -12.79 -5.46 -2.90
CA ILE A 186 -12.13 -6.63 -2.35
C ILE A 186 -13.16 -7.55 -1.72
N ASN A 187 -13.14 -8.83 -2.13
CA ASN A 187 -13.85 -9.91 -1.45
C ASN A 187 -12.85 -11.03 -1.20
N VAL A 188 -12.42 -11.17 0.03
CA VAL A 188 -11.34 -12.11 0.41
C VAL A 188 -11.71 -13.58 0.14
N LYS A 189 -12.99 -13.93 0.16
CA LYS A 189 -13.46 -15.29 -0.12
C LYS A 189 -13.46 -15.60 -1.60
N GLU A 190 -13.99 -14.69 -2.42
CA GLU A 190 -14.04 -14.84 -3.89
C GLU A 190 -12.64 -14.82 -4.50
N GLN A 191 -11.74 -14.01 -3.94
CA GLN A 191 -10.36 -13.88 -4.39
C GLN A 191 -9.41 -14.91 -3.78
N ASN A 192 -9.93 -15.84 -2.95
CA ASN A 192 -9.17 -16.91 -2.29
C ASN A 192 -7.96 -16.41 -1.48
N ILE A 193 -8.12 -15.29 -0.78
CA ILE A 193 -7.11 -14.71 0.09
C ILE A 193 -7.20 -15.40 1.47
N ASP A 194 -6.07 -15.84 2.01
CA ASP A 194 -5.98 -16.42 3.36
C ASP A 194 -5.67 -15.39 4.42
N LEU A 195 -4.83 -14.40 4.07
CA LEU A 195 -4.36 -13.33 4.94
C LEU A 195 -4.33 -12.01 4.16
N LEU A 196 -4.82 -10.92 4.74
CA LEU A 196 -4.79 -9.59 4.11
C LEU A 196 -4.45 -8.52 5.15
N SER A 197 -3.49 -7.67 4.82
CA SER A 197 -3.06 -6.53 5.64
C SER A 197 -3.67 -5.22 5.17
N LEU A 198 -4.11 -4.38 6.11
CA LEU A 198 -4.61 -3.03 5.81
C LEU A 198 -4.15 -1.99 6.85
N SER A 199 -4.20 -0.70 6.48
CA SER A 199 -3.82 0.41 7.35
C SER A 199 -4.79 1.57 7.22
N GLY A 200 -5.35 2.03 8.35
CA GLY A 200 -6.44 3.01 8.36
C GLY A 200 -6.12 4.35 7.70
N HIS A 201 -4.89 4.81 7.85
CA HIS A 201 -4.47 6.12 7.31
C HIS A 201 -4.33 6.20 5.79
N LYS A 202 -4.60 5.13 5.06
CA LYS A 202 -4.57 5.12 3.58
C LYS A 202 -5.94 5.40 2.95
N PHE A 203 -7.01 5.30 3.73
CA PHE A 203 -8.39 5.56 3.31
C PHE A 203 -9.11 6.51 4.29
N HIS A 204 -8.42 7.60 4.64
CA HIS A 204 -8.94 8.69 5.50
C HIS A 204 -9.31 8.30 6.93
N GLY A 205 -8.81 7.16 7.41
CA GLY A 205 -8.84 6.78 8.81
C GLY A 205 -7.67 7.38 9.61
N PRO A 206 -7.62 7.15 10.93
CA PRO A 206 -6.53 7.62 11.78
C PRO A 206 -5.24 6.84 11.53
N LYS A 207 -4.10 7.49 11.83
CA LYS A 207 -2.78 6.86 11.89
C LYS A 207 -2.66 5.96 13.12
N GLY A 208 -1.76 4.98 13.08
CA GLY A 208 -1.48 4.12 14.24
C GLY A 208 -2.52 3.03 14.48
N VAL A 209 -3.31 2.68 13.46
CA VAL A 209 -4.26 1.57 13.47
C VAL A 209 -4.31 0.90 12.10
N GLY A 210 -4.45 -0.41 12.12
CA GLY A 210 -4.67 -1.25 10.95
C GLY A 210 -5.43 -2.52 11.35
N ALA A 211 -5.54 -3.45 10.41
CA ALA A 211 -6.10 -4.75 10.68
C ALA A 211 -5.42 -5.83 9.83
N LEU A 212 -5.44 -7.04 10.36
CA LEU A 212 -5.13 -8.27 9.66
C LEU A 212 -6.42 -9.07 9.50
N TYR A 213 -6.84 -9.32 8.26
CA TYR A 213 -7.76 -10.41 7.97
C TYR A 213 -6.98 -11.73 8.01
N CYS A 214 -7.53 -12.70 8.71
CA CYS A 214 -6.99 -14.04 8.76
C CYS A 214 -8.12 -15.05 8.63
N ARG A 215 -8.10 -15.83 7.56
CA ARG A 215 -9.09 -16.85 7.27
C ARG A 215 -9.29 -17.78 8.46
N ARG A 216 -10.54 -18.10 8.78
CA ARG A 216 -10.89 -19.03 9.85
C ARG A 216 -10.12 -20.34 9.74
N GLY A 217 -9.54 -20.75 10.87
CA GLY A 217 -8.75 -21.99 10.97
C GLY A 217 -7.29 -21.84 10.55
N PHE A 218 -6.85 -20.68 10.07
CA PHE A 218 -5.43 -20.40 9.89
C PHE A 218 -4.79 -20.06 11.26
N PRO A 219 -3.72 -20.74 11.69
CA PRO A 219 -3.12 -20.53 12.99
C PRO A 219 -2.21 -19.29 13.01
N LEU A 220 -2.70 -18.17 13.55
CA LEU A 220 -1.87 -17.00 13.82
C LEU A 220 -0.94 -17.25 14.99
N VAL A 221 0.32 -16.77 14.88
CA VAL A 221 1.25 -16.63 16.00
C VAL A 221 1.26 -15.20 16.50
N ASN A 222 1.60 -15.01 17.77
CA ASN A 222 1.74 -13.68 18.35
C ASN A 222 3.08 -13.08 17.88
N VAL A 223 3.05 -11.80 17.54
CA VAL A 223 4.25 -10.98 17.28
C VAL A 223 4.46 -10.04 18.46
N ILE A 224 3.37 -9.69 19.15
CA ILE A 224 3.39 -8.91 20.39
C ILE A 224 2.81 -9.79 21.49
N ASP A 225 3.63 -10.13 22.48
CA ASP A 225 3.24 -10.97 23.60
C ASP A 225 2.70 -10.12 24.75
N GLY A 226 1.73 -10.68 25.54
CA GLY A 226 1.14 -10.00 26.69
C GLY A 226 -0.24 -10.55 27.04
N GLY A 227 -1.22 -9.66 27.23
CA GLY A 227 -2.59 -10.01 27.59
C GLY A 227 -3.37 -10.71 26.46
N ALA A 228 -4.61 -11.12 26.77
CA ALA A 228 -5.44 -11.92 25.87
C ALA A 228 -6.29 -11.09 24.88
N GLN A 229 -5.95 -9.83 24.66
CA GLN A 229 -6.64 -8.99 23.67
C GLN A 229 -6.56 -9.64 22.27
N GLU A 230 -7.46 -9.24 21.39
CA GLU A 230 -7.60 -9.81 20.07
C GLU A 230 -7.59 -11.37 20.09
N ARG A 231 -8.34 -11.93 21.03
CA ARG A 231 -8.44 -13.40 21.24
C ARG A 231 -7.07 -14.06 21.50
N GLY A 232 -6.17 -13.35 22.19
CA GLY A 232 -4.81 -13.79 22.49
C GLY A 232 -3.86 -13.79 21.29
N LYS A 233 -4.18 -13.07 20.23
CA LYS A 233 -3.37 -13.01 19.02
C LYS A 233 -2.60 -11.69 18.84
N ARG A 234 -3.01 -10.67 19.57
CA ARG A 234 -2.31 -9.38 19.62
C ARG A 234 -2.55 -8.73 20.98
N ALA A 235 -1.55 -8.67 21.80
CA ALA A 235 -1.63 -8.16 23.16
C ALA A 235 -1.62 -6.61 23.19
N GLY A 236 -2.06 -6.06 24.33
CA GLY A 236 -2.16 -4.63 24.59
C GLY A 236 -3.59 -4.12 24.45
N THR A 237 -3.97 -3.18 25.33
CA THR A 237 -5.30 -2.57 25.32
C THR A 237 -5.61 -1.98 23.95
N GLU A 238 -6.79 -2.28 23.46
CA GLU A 238 -7.24 -1.87 22.14
C GLU A 238 -7.37 -0.33 22.07
N ASN A 239 -6.85 0.26 20.99
CA ASN A 239 -6.99 1.68 20.69
C ASN A 239 -8.40 1.94 20.14
N LEU A 240 -9.39 1.89 21.04
CA LEU A 240 -10.81 1.98 20.66
C LEU A 240 -11.13 3.18 19.77
N PRO A 241 -10.68 4.42 20.08
CA PRO A 241 -10.96 5.58 19.24
C PRO A 241 -10.46 5.37 17.81
N ALA A 242 -9.21 4.91 17.65
CA ALA A 242 -8.63 4.73 16.33
C ALA A 242 -9.30 3.58 15.56
N ILE A 243 -9.67 2.49 16.23
CA ILE A 243 -10.38 1.35 15.62
C ILE A 243 -11.76 1.77 15.11
N VAL A 244 -12.52 2.51 15.93
CA VAL A 244 -13.85 3.01 15.55
C VAL A 244 -13.74 4.00 14.39
N GLY A 245 -12.76 4.92 14.43
CA GLY A 245 -12.51 5.86 13.34
C GLY A 245 -12.09 5.18 12.04
N MET A 246 -11.21 4.18 12.10
CA MET A 246 -10.80 3.40 10.94
C MET A 246 -11.99 2.65 10.32
N ALA A 247 -12.82 2.01 11.14
CA ALA A 247 -13.98 1.27 10.66
C ALA A 247 -15.03 2.19 10.00
N ALA A 248 -15.23 3.39 10.56
CA ALA A 248 -16.13 4.40 9.97
C ALA A 248 -15.59 4.92 8.64
N ALA A 249 -14.28 5.22 8.55
CA ALA A 249 -13.65 5.64 7.31
C ALA A 249 -13.74 4.56 6.22
N LEU A 250 -13.52 3.28 6.58
CA LEU A 250 -13.59 2.19 5.62
C LEU A 250 -15.02 1.96 5.11
N GLU A 251 -16.01 2.02 6.01
CA GLU A 251 -17.42 1.90 5.63
C GLU A 251 -17.83 3.01 4.65
N ASP A 252 -17.42 4.25 4.91
CA ASP A 252 -17.67 5.40 4.04
C ASP A 252 -16.96 5.26 2.69
N ALA A 253 -15.68 4.89 2.69
CA ALA A 253 -14.92 4.63 1.47
C ALA A 253 -15.54 3.53 0.61
N CYS A 254 -16.00 2.43 1.21
CA CYS A 254 -16.66 1.34 0.48
C CYS A 254 -18.04 1.75 -0.05
N ALA A 255 -18.79 2.57 0.70
CA ALA A 255 -20.11 3.04 0.26
C ALA A 255 -20.05 3.98 -0.95
N ASN A 256 -18.99 4.78 -1.05
CA ASN A 256 -18.81 5.78 -2.11
C ASN A 256 -17.75 5.37 -3.15
N MET A 257 -17.30 4.12 -3.15
CA MET A 257 -16.14 3.66 -3.91
C MET A 257 -16.27 3.91 -5.41
N ASP A 258 -17.39 3.56 -6.02
CA ASP A 258 -17.58 3.67 -7.47
C ASP A 258 -17.56 5.14 -7.93
N GLU A 259 -18.23 6.03 -7.19
CA GLU A 259 -18.24 7.46 -7.48
C GLU A 259 -16.85 8.08 -7.31
N ASN A 260 -16.20 7.80 -6.17
CA ASN A 260 -14.86 8.29 -5.87
C ASN A 260 -13.83 7.77 -6.89
N THR A 261 -13.88 6.48 -7.23
CA THR A 261 -13.00 5.87 -8.22
C THR A 261 -13.18 6.50 -9.60
N ALA A 262 -14.41 6.71 -10.05
CA ALA A 262 -14.67 7.34 -11.35
C ALA A 262 -14.12 8.78 -11.39
N LYS A 263 -14.35 9.57 -10.35
CA LYS A 263 -13.83 10.94 -10.23
C LYS A 263 -12.29 10.97 -10.24
N VAL A 264 -11.68 10.18 -9.35
CA VAL A 264 -10.22 10.20 -9.16
C VAL A 264 -9.49 9.65 -10.39
N THR A 265 -10.04 8.61 -11.03
CA THR A 265 -9.52 8.09 -12.30
C THR A 265 -9.47 9.17 -13.39
N LYS A 266 -10.53 9.97 -13.54
CA LYS A 266 -10.54 11.08 -14.49
C LYS A 266 -9.42 12.08 -14.21
N LEU A 267 -9.24 12.48 -12.95
CA LEU A 267 -8.18 13.40 -12.55
C LEU A 267 -6.78 12.81 -12.79
N ARG A 268 -6.60 11.53 -12.46
CA ARG A 268 -5.36 10.78 -12.72
C ARG A 268 -5.02 10.77 -14.21
N ASP A 269 -5.99 10.46 -15.06
CA ASP A 269 -5.78 10.34 -16.51
C ASP A 269 -5.44 11.69 -17.13
N MET A 270 -6.03 12.79 -16.68
CA MET A 270 -5.62 14.15 -17.07
C MET A 270 -4.12 14.41 -16.77
N LEU A 271 -3.64 13.99 -15.58
CA LEU A 271 -2.22 14.13 -15.25
C LEU A 271 -1.35 13.22 -16.11
N ILE A 272 -1.72 11.97 -16.32
CA ILE A 272 -0.95 11.02 -17.14
C ILE A 272 -0.84 11.52 -18.57
N GLU A 273 -1.94 11.96 -19.19
CA GLU A 273 -1.95 12.52 -20.54
C GLU A 273 -1.00 13.72 -20.66
N ALA A 274 -1.18 14.71 -19.79
CA ALA A 274 -0.39 15.94 -19.86
C ALA A 274 1.11 15.72 -19.55
N LEU A 275 1.44 14.88 -18.56
CA LEU A 275 2.84 14.63 -18.21
C LEU A 275 3.56 13.74 -19.24
N SER A 276 2.82 12.93 -20.00
CA SER A 276 3.38 12.13 -21.10
C SER A 276 3.82 12.98 -22.28
N GLU A 277 3.31 14.22 -22.43
CA GLU A 277 3.75 15.17 -23.47
C GLU A 277 5.12 15.81 -23.14
N ILE A 278 5.62 15.68 -21.91
CA ILE A 278 6.94 16.17 -21.55
C ILE A 278 8.00 15.25 -22.19
N PRO A 279 8.86 15.75 -23.11
CA PRO A 279 9.84 14.89 -23.77
C PRO A 279 10.75 14.18 -22.77
N HIS A 280 11.19 12.97 -23.09
CA HIS A 280 12.06 12.16 -22.22
C HIS A 280 11.49 11.99 -20.81
N SER A 281 10.21 11.65 -20.75
CA SER A 281 9.51 11.22 -19.56
C SER A 281 8.92 9.82 -19.77
N ALA A 282 8.72 9.07 -18.69
CA ALA A 282 8.12 7.75 -18.78
C ALA A 282 7.17 7.51 -17.61
N LEU A 283 5.95 7.07 -17.93
CA LEU A 283 5.00 6.56 -16.94
C LEU A 283 5.55 5.25 -16.32
N ASN A 284 5.50 5.15 -15.01
CA ASN A 284 5.81 3.94 -14.27
C ASN A 284 4.54 3.18 -13.91
N GLY A 285 4.67 1.85 -13.80
CA GLY A 285 3.56 0.96 -13.50
C GLY A 285 2.78 0.51 -14.73
N ASP A 286 1.86 -0.43 -14.51
CA ASP A 286 0.96 -0.93 -15.54
C ASP A 286 0.07 0.23 -16.04
N PRO A 287 -0.01 0.49 -17.34
CA PRO A 287 -0.81 1.61 -17.87
C PRO A 287 -2.33 1.36 -17.77
N VAL A 288 -2.77 0.12 -17.64
CA VAL A 288 -4.18 -0.28 -17.64
C VAL A 288 -4.62 -0.74 -16.25
N ASN A 289 -3.93 -1.73 -15.68
CA ASN A 289 -4.25 -2.31 -14.37
C ASN A 289 -3.55 -1.50 -13.28
N ARG A 290 -4.12 -0.34 -12.94
CA ARG A 290 -3.52 0.56 -11.95
C ARG A 290 -4.53 1.17 -11.00
N LEU A 291 -4.05 1.57 -9.83
CA LEU A 291 -4.84 2.31 -8.84
C LEU A 291 -5.48 3.57 -9.46
N PRO A 292 -6.70 3.90 -9.07
CA PRO A 292 -7.40 5.09 -9.60
C PRO A 292 -6.68 6.40 -9.25
N ASN A 293 -5.87 6.42 -8.21
CA ASN A 293 -5.33 7.63 -7.61
C ASN A 293 -3.82 7.83 -7.79
N ASN A 294 -3.11 6.92 -8.47
CA ASN A 294 -1.64 6.95 -8.54
C ASN A 294 -1.15 7.37 -9.93
N VAL A 295 -0.25 8.36 -9.94
CA VAL A 295 0.53 8.81 -11.11
C VAL A 295 1.99 8.78 -10.75
N SER A 296 2.79 8.00 -11.46
CA SER A 296 4.24 7.87 -11.24
C SER A 296 4.99 8.07 -12.54
N PHE A 297 5.89 9.03 -12.57
CA PHE A 297 6.72 9.35 -13.72
C PHE A 297 8.20 9.39 -13.36
N CYS A 298 9.03 9.08 -14.35
CA CYS A 298 10.44 9.47 -14.36
C CYS A 298 10.67 10.53 -15.44
N PHE A 299 11.50 11.53 -15.12
CA PHE A 299 11.95 12.57 -16.05
C PHE A 299 13.46 12.49 -16.17
N GLU A 300 13.96 12.19 -17.37
CA GLU A 300 15.39 12.06 -17.62
C GLU A 300 16.11 13.41 -17.50
N GLY A 301 17.32 13.39 -16.95
CA GLY A 301 18.20 14.53 -16.85
C GLY A 301 17.95 15.48 -15.68
N ILE A 302 17.11 15.11 -14.72
CA ILE A 302 16.86 15.88 -13.50
C ILE A 302 16.99 15.01 -12.25
N GLU A 303 16.99 15.64 -11.08
CA GLU A 303 17.00 15.01 -9.78
C GLU A 303 15.65 15.20 -9.06
N GLY A 304 15.11 14.10 -8.51
CA GLY A 304 13.80 14.06 -7.88
C GLY A 304 13.67 14.91 -6.62
N GLU A 305 14.70 14.98 -5.77
CA GLU A 305 14.64 15.83 -4.56
C GLU A 305 14.51 17.30 -4.94
N SER A 306 15.30 17.77 -5.90
CA SER A 306 15.22 19.13 -6.41
C SER A 306 13.85 19.41 -7.05
N LEU A 307 13.29 18.42 -7.76
CA LEU A 307 11.93 18.49 -8.32
C LEU A 307 10.89 18.68 -7.21
N LEU A 308 10.94 17.87 -6.16
CA LEU A 308 9.99 17.93 -5.05
C LEU A 308 10.05 19.25 -4.29
N LEU A 309 11.26 19.74 -3.98
CA LEU A 309 11.46 21.03 -3.30
C LEU A 309 10.89 22.21 -4.10
N LEU A 310 11.12 22.21 -5.41
CA LEU A 310 10.60 23.27 -6.27
C LEU A 310 9.09 23.18 -6.48
N LEU A 311 8.53 21.96 -6.51
CA LEU A 311 7.08 21.75 -6.54
C LEU A 311 6.42 22.23 -5.25
N ASP A 312 7.01 21.96 -4.08
CA ASP A 312 6.52 22.45 -2.79
C ASP A 312 6.51 23.98 -2.74
N MET A 313 7.55 24.64 -3.25
CA MET A 313 7.59 26.11 -3.40
C MET A 313 6.48 26.65 -4.32
N LYS A 314 5.96 25.84 -5.24
CA LYS A 314 4.80 26.15 -6.09
C LYS A 314 3.48 25.70 -5.47
N GLY A 315 3.50 25.17 -4.24
CA GLY A 315 2.33 24.72 -3.51
C GLY A 315 1.85 23.31 -3.87
N VAL A 316 2.67 22.48 -4.51
CA VAL A 316 2.34 21.08 -4.84
C VAL A 316 3.09 20.14 -3.91
N CYS A 317 2.35 19.50 -2.99
CA CYS A 317 2.88 18.47 -2.10
C CYS A 317 2.86 17.12 -2.82
N ALA A 318 4.04 16.61 -3.17
CA ALA A 318 4.24 15.36 -3.89
C ALA A 318 5.37 14.54 -3.25
N SER A 319 5.63 13.34 -3.76
CA SER A 319 6.70 12.47 -3.29
C SER A 319 7.51 11.89 -4.45
N SER A 320 8.69 11.37 -4.16
CA SER A 320 9.41 10.44 -5.04
C SER A 320 9.11 9.00 -4.62
N GLY A 321 9.41 8.02 -5.46
CA GLY A 321 9.28 6.62 -5.13
C GLY A 321 10.01 6.20 -3.84
N SER A 322 11.08 6.92 -3.45
CA SER A 322 11.93 6.62 -2.29
C SER A 322 11.52 7.29 -0.97
N ALA A 323 10.30 7.82 -0.84
CA ALA A 323 9.86 8.57 0.35
C ALA A 323 9.99 7.82 1.68
N CYS A 324 10.04 6.48 1.66
CA CYS A 324 10.20 5.67 2.88
C CYS A 324 11.66 5.52 3.34
N THR A 325 12.63 5.96 2.54
CA THR A 325 14.07 5.92 2.84
C THR A 325 14.64 7.34 2.91
N SER A 326 13.94 8.25 3.60
CA SER A 326 14.39 9.63 3.80
C SER A 326 15.82 9.66 4.33
N GLY A 327 16.78 10.08 3.47
CA GLY A 327 18.21 10.11 3.76
C GLY A 327 19.08 9.14 2.93
N SER A 328 18.51 8.28 2.09
CA SER A 328 19.28 7.50 1.11
C SER A 328 19.32 8.26 -0.22
N LEU A 329 20.53 8.42 -0.77
CA LEU A 329 20.75 8.93 -2.12
C LEU A 329 20.42 7.88 -3.20
N ASP A 330 20.06 6.66 -2.80
CA ASP A 330 19.75 5.58 -3.73
C ASP A 330 18.34 5.71 -4.29
N PRO A 331 18.13 5.42 -5.58
CA PRO A 331 16.81 5.41 -6.19
C PRO A 331 15.93 4.31 -5.61
N SER A 332 14.62 4.46 -5.78
CA SER A 332 13.64 3.47 -5.30
C SER A 332 13.95 2.06 -5.82
N HIS A 333 13.96 1.08 -4.91
CA HIS A 333 14.08 -0.35 -5.25
C HIS A 333 12.92 -0.80 -6.18
N VAL A 334 11.73 -0.19 -6.07
CA VAL A 334 10.59 -0.47 -6.95
C VAL A 334 10.90 -0.06 -8.38
N LEU A 335 11.44 1.14 -8.58
CA LEU A 335 11.81 1.63 -9.92
C LEU A 335 12.93 0.79 -10.54
N LEU A 336 13.90 0.38 -9.74
CA LEU A 336 14.95 -0.53 -10.20
C LEU A 336 14.38 -1.91 -10.55
N ALA A 337 13.47 -2.45 -9.74
CA ALA A 337 12.83 -3.74 -9.98
C ALA A 337 12.01 -3.78 -11.28
N ILE A 338 11.37 -2.66 -11.66
CA ILE A 338 10.66 -2.56 -12.94
C ILE A 338 11.59 -2.25 -14.13
N GLY A 339 12.90 -2.28 -13.94
CA GLY A 339 13.88 -2.11 -15.01
C GLY A 339 14.27 -0.66 -15.33
N ARG A 340 13.88 0.33 -14.50
CA ARG A 340 14.40 1.69 -14.67
C ARG A 340 15.88 1.70 -14.29
N VAL A 341 16.72 2.26 -15.16
CA VAL A 341 18.13 2.46 -14.85
C VAL A 341 18.29 3.54 -13.79
N HIS A 342 19.37 3.50 -13.05
CA HIS A 342 19.66 4.37 -11.91
C HIS A 342 19.47 5.86 -12.23
N ASP A 343 20.08 6.34 -13.33
CA ASP A 343 20.03 7.75 -13.71
C ASP A 343 18.60 8.25 -14.03
N VAL A 344 17.74 7.39 -14.58
CA VAL A 344 16.33 7.69 -14.86
C VAL A 344 15.48 7.62 -13.59
N ALA A 345 15.73 6.61 -12.75
CA ALA A 345 14.99 6.41 -11.51
C ALA A 345 15.18 7.57 -10.50
N HIS A 346 16.33 8.26 -10.54
CA HIS A 346 16.58 9.46 -9.75
C HIS A 346 15.62 10.61 -10.05
N GLY A 347 15.18 10.76 -11.31
CA GLY A 347 14.25 11.82 -11.73
C GLY A 347 12.78 11.46 -11.51
N SER A 348 12.44 10.71 -10.46
CA SER A 348 11.09 10.21 -10.23
C SER A 348 10.19 11.20 -9.50
N LEU A 349 8.91 11.19 -9.88
CA LEU A 349 7.80 11.91 -9.26
C LEU A 349 6.63 10.95 -9.06
N ARG A 350 6.08 10.93 -7.84
CA ARG A 350 4.80 10.29 -7.56
C ARG A 350 3.79 11.33 -7.11
N LEU A 351 2.67 11.38 -7.79
CA LEU A 351 1.47 12.12 -7.40
C LEU A 351 0.39 11.11 -7.02
N SER A 352 -0.22 11.30 -5.87
CA SER A 352 -1.31 10.43 -5.43
C SER A 352 -2.49 11.27 -4.93
N LEU A 353 -3.62 11.07 -5.59
CA LEU A 353 -4.82 11.88 -5.45
C LEU A 353 -5.79 11.29 -4.43
N SER A 354 -6.82 12.05 -4.13
CA SER A 354 -8.01 11.59 -3.39
C SER A 354 -9.27 12.22 -4.00
N GLU A 355 -10.42 11.80 -3.53
CA GLU A 355 -11.73 12.33 -3.91
C GLU A 355 -11.91 13.81 -3.58
N TYR A 356 -11.05 14.38 -2.75
CA TYR A 356 -11.08 15.81 -2.40
C TYR A 356 -10.37 16.70 -3.43
N ASN A 357 -9.55 16.13 -4.31
CA ASN A 357 -8.88 16.88 -5.36
C ASN A 357 -9.86 17.36 -6.46
N THR A 358 -9.50 18.43 -7.15
CA THR A 358 -10.30 19.09 -8.17
C THR A 358 -9.57 19.18 -9.52
N GLU A 359 -10.32 19.42 -10.61
CA GLU A 359 -9.73 19.64 -11.93
C GLU A 359 -8.83 20.89 -11.98
N GLU A 360 -9.19 21.95 -11.25
CA GLU A 360 -8.36 23.16 -11.14
C GLU A 360 -6.98 22.85 -10.53
N GLU A 361 -6.96 21.99 -9.52
CA GLU A 361 -5.71 21.51 -8.91
C GLU A 361 -4.87 20.70 -9.90
N MET A 362 -5.49 19.92 -10.80
CA MET A 362 -4.75 19.17 -11.84
C MET A 362 -4.07 20.12 -12.81
N TYR A 363 -4.74 21.16 -13.29
CA TYR A 363 -4.13 22.16 -14.15
C TYR A 363 -2.96 22.88 -13.45
N HIS A 364 -3.09 23.16 -12.16
CA HIS A 364 -2.00 23.74 -11.38
C HIS A 364 -0.80 22.79 -11.28
N ILE A 365 -1.02 21.49 -10.99
CA ILE A 365 0.05 20.48 -10.96
C ILE A 365 0.74 20.38 -12.33
N ILE A 366 -0.02 20.25 -13.42
CA ILE A 366 0.51 20.12 -14.79
C ILE A 366 1.44 21.29 -15.10
N THR A 367 0.99 22.52 -14.87
CA THR A 367 1.77 23.73 -15.11
C THR A 367 3.03 23.75 -14.24
N ALA A 368 2.90 23.48 -12.95
CA ALA A 368 4.02 23.47 -12.02
C ALA A 368 5.08 22.43 -12.40
N VAL A 369 4.67 21.19 -12.74
CA VAL A 369 5.61 20.13 -13.14
C VAL A 369 6.34 20.50 -14.42
N ALA A 370 5.62 20.97 -15.46
CA ALA A 370 6.24 21.37 -16.73
C ALA A 370 7.28 22.48 -16.55
N GLU A 371 6.96 23.52 -15.77
CA GLU A 371 7.88 24.63 -15.50
C GLU A 371 9.11 24.19 -14.71
N VAL A 372 8.91 23.36 -13.66
CA VAL A 372 10.02 22.89 -12.81
C VAL A 372 10.93 21.93 -13.56
N VAL A 373 10.40 20.99 -14.35
CA VAL A 373 11.20 20.10 -15.19
C VAL A 373 12.02 20.89 -16.20
N ALA A 374 11.41 21.87 -16.89
CA ALA A 374 12.12 22.73 -17.84
C ALA A 374 13.24 23.54 -17.16
N TYR A 375 12.97 24.11 -15.99
CA TYR A 375 13.97 24.85 -15.23
C TYR A 375 15.14 23.96 -14.80
N LEU A 376 14.87 22.79 -14.20
CA LEU A 376 15.91 21.86 -13.75
C LEU A 376 16.76 21.35 -14.92
N ARG A 377 16.15 21.02 -16.06
CA ARG A 377 16.89 20.67 -17.29
C ARG A 377 17.76 21.79 -17.79
N GLY A 378 17.30 23.05 -17.68
CA GLY A 378 18.09 24.24 -18.09
C GLY A 378 19.39 24.41 -17.29
N ILE A 379 19.45 23.97 -16.07
CA ILE A 379 20.65 24.06 -15.21
C ILE A 379 21.42 22.74 -15.07
N SER A 380 20.86 21.62 -15.56
CA SER A 380 21.44 20.28 -15.41
C SER A 380 22.64 20.05 -16.35
N PRO A 381 23.82 19.71 -15.82
CA PRO A 381 24.95 19.26 -16.64
C PRO A 381 24.63 17.97 -17.41
N VAL A 382 23.91 17.04 -16.78
CA VAL A 382 23.50 15.76 -17.37
C VAL A 382 22.62 16.00 -18.61
N TRP A 383 21.62 16.88 -18.48
CA TRP A 383 20.75 17.24 -19.59
C TRP A 383 21.51 17.90 -20.75
N ARG A 384 22.48 18.75 -20.45
CA ARG A 384 23.35 19.36 -21.47
C ARG A 384 24.18 18.30 -22.21
N ASP A 385 24.70 17.31 -21.50
CA ASP A 385 25.48 16.23 -22.12
C ASP A 385 24.59 15.34 -23.02
N LEU A 386 23.33 15.10 -22.64
CA LEU A 386 22.34 14.44 -23.48
C LEU A 386 22.06 15.26 -24.74
N GLN A 387 21.76 16.56 -24.62
CA GLN A 387 21.48 17.43 -25.77
C GLN A 387 22.65 17.58 -26.76
N THR A 388 23.89 17.51 -26.27
CA THR A 388 25.10 17.61 -27.09
C THR A 388 25.58 16.28 -27.64
N GLY A 389 24.89 15.17 -27.37
CA GLY A 389 25.26 13.82 -27.83
C GLY A 389 26.48 13.23 -27.13
N LYS A 390 26.91 13.80 -25.99
CA LYS A 390 27.95 13.20 -25.15
C LYS A 390 27.39 11.99 -24.31
N ARG A 391 26.10 11.98 -24.12
CA ARG A 391 25.34 10.86 -23.55
C ARG A 391 24.17 10.55 -24.48
N GLU A 392 23.71 9.29 -24.46
CA GLU A 392 22.51 8.87 -25.20
C GLU A 392 21.28 8.99 -24.27
N TYR A 393 20.15 9.37 -24.86
CA TYR A 393 18.86 9.33 -24.17
C TYR A 393 18.45 7.88 -23.90
N ILE A 394 17.81 7.66 -22.77
CA ILE A 394 17.28 6.36 -22.35
C ILE A 394 15.75 6.32 -22.51
N LEU A 395 15.09 7.48 -22.32
CA LEU A 395 13.64 7.67 -22.46
C LEU A 395 13.27 8.40 -23.74
#